data_a9d893029bc5082afe4e92820048983d
#
_entry.id   a9d893029bc5082afe4e92820048983d
#
_cell.length_a   1.000
_cell.length_b   1.000
_cell.length_c   1.000
_cell.angle_alpha   90.00
_cell.angle_beta   90.00
_cell.angle_gamma   90.00
#
_symmetry.space_group_name_H-M   'P 1'
#
loop_
_entity.id
_entity.type
_entity.pdbx_description
1 polymer ?
#
loop_
_entity_poly.entity_id
_entity_poly.type
_entity_poly.pdbx_seq_one_letter_code
_entity_poly.pdbx_strand_id
1 'polypeptide(L)'
;MKKTLIISLLVAAMSVIAFVSCEKEDTTGNPTNTIVASQTTETPASNPQGETTPVTHNTTLSYSGCHSGQRDGYDPIVSTNYENGILSLTIENFRVNCAMDSIFSELTVDNQTIDLNLKENSYAANCICPVDVNYSIDNIKAGTYELIVRHADIIKYQEEITCEEVNRLQPVL
;
A
#
# COMPACT_ATOMS: atom_id res chain seq x y z
N MET A 1 9.69 46.08 75.56
CA MET A 1 10.27 45.43 74.44
C MET A 1 9.79 43.96 74.42
N LYS A 2 8.72 43.64 73.74
CA LYS A 2 8.22 42.27 73.65
C LYS A 2 8.07 41.95 72.18
N LYS A 3 8.91 41.03 71.69
CA LYS A 3 8.89 40.54 70.34
C LYS A 3 7.80 39.48 70.20
N THR A 4 6.80 39.76 69.42
CA THR A 4 5.72 38.81 69.12
C THR A 4 6.16 38.01 67.87
N LEU A 5 6.31 36.72 68.08
CA LEU A 5 6.69 35.79 67.04
C LEU A 5 5.38 35.25 66.36
N ILE A 6 5.12 35.65 65.12
CA ILE A 6 3.98 35.16 64.40
C ILE A 6 4.48 33.95 63.62
N ILE A 7 4.08 32.77 64.03
CA ILE A 7 4.31 31.54 63.33
C ILE A 7 3.23 31.42 62.23
N SER A 8 3.61 31.67 61.02
CA SER A 8 2.75 31.49 59.84
C SER A 8 2.78 30.01 59.46
N LEU A 9 1.67 29.34 59.65
CA LEU A 9 1.49 27.95 59.28
C LEU A 9 1.20 27.88 57.75
N LEU A 10 2.21 27.59 56.98
CA LEU A 10 2.07 27.33 55.54
C LEU A 10 1.55 25.90 55.38
N VAL A 11 0.26 25.78 55.08
CA VAL A 11 -0.34 24.54 54.64
C VAL A 11 0.08 24.34 53.16
N ALA A 12 1.05 23.47 52.95
CA ALA A 12 1.44 23.03 51.62
C ALA A 12 0.36 22.03 51.14
N ALA A 13 -0.55 22.51 50.31
CA ALA A 13 -1.41 21.63 49.51
C ALA A 13 -0.57 20.93 48.43
N MET A 14 -0.20 19.68 48.68
CA MET A 14 0.38 18.83 47.66
C MET A 14 -0.71 18.47 46.67
N SER A 15 -0.74 19.19 45.55
CA SER A 15 -1.46 18.78 44.33
C SER A 15 -0.74 17.58 43.74
N VAL A 16 -1.29 16.40 43.98
CA VAL A 16 -0.89 15.19 43.26
C VAL A 16 -1.39 15.34 41.83
N ILE A 17 -0.53 15.83 40.98
CA ILE A 17 -0.75 15.74 39.51
C ILE A 17 -0.52 14.28 39.16
N ALA A 18 -1.60 13.53 39.02
CA ALA A 18 -1.58 12.23 38.36
C ALA A 18 -1.22 12.46 36.90
N PHE A 19 0.05 12.28 36.58
CA PHE A 19 0.46 12.07 35.18
C PHE A 19 -0.17 10.76 34.78
N VAL A 20 -1.29 10.83 34.05
CA VAL A 20 -1.73 9.74 33.22
C VAL A 20 -0.68 9.65 32.12
N SER A 21 0.33 8.83 32.36
CA SER A 21 1.22 8.35 31.30
C SER A 21 0.35 7.53 30.37
N CYS A 22 -0.03 8.10 29.24
CA CYS A 22 -0.50 7.34 28.13
C CYS A 22 0.72 6.51 27.69
N GLU A 23 0.85 5.32 28.25
CA GLU A 23 1.71 4.30 27.66
C GLU A 23 1.17 4.05 26.27
N LYS A 24 1.89 4.59 25.31
CA LYS A 24 1.76 4.24 23.93
C LYS A 24 2.19 2.77 23.87
N GLU A 25 1.22 1.86 23.90
CA GLU A 25 1.50 0.50 23.50
C GLU A 25 2.08 0.59 22.09
N ASP A 26 3.38 0.35 21.98
CA ASP A 26 4.04 0.02 20.73
C ASP A 26 3.48 -1.35 20.30
N THR A 27 2.26 -1.32 19.79
CA THR A 27 1.74 -2.41 19.00
C THR A 27 2.49 -2.34 17.69
N THR A 28 3.59 -3.07 17.62
CA THR A 28 4.34 -3.38 16.38
C THR A 28 3.50 -4.30 15.47
N GLY A 29 2.25 -3.98 15.29
CA GLY A 29 1.34 -4.53 14.31
C GLY A 29 0.99 -3.41 13.36
N ASN A 30 1.77 -3.29 12.28
CA ASN A 30 1.44 -2.37 11.21
C ASN A 30 0.06 -2.80 10.65
N PRO A 31 -1.02 -2.02 10.80
CA PRO A 31 -2.33 -2.44 10.31
C PRO A 31 -2.25 -2.59 8.79
N THR A 32 -2.39 -3.80 8.33
CA THR A 32 -2.46 -4.08 6.89
C THR A 32 -3.91 -4.05 6.48
N ASN A 33 -4.30 -3.10 5.67
CA ASN A 33 -5.62 -3.05 5.06
C ASN A 33 -5.61 -3.96 3.83
N THR A 34 -6.54 -4.91 3.77
CA THR A 34 -6.68 -5.83 2.63
C THR A 34 -8.03 -5.60 1.97
N ILE A 35 -7.99 -5.29 0.68
CA ILE A 35 -9.18 -5.13 -0.16
C ILE A 35 -9.14 -6.21 -1.24
N VAL A 36 -10.19 -7.03 -1.32
CA VAL A 36 -10.36 -8.00 -2.38
C VAL A 36 -11.43 -7.46 -3.33
N ALA A 37 -11.06 -7.27 -4.59
CA ALA A 37 -11.95 -6.76 -5.62
C ALA A 37 -11.91 -7.66 -6.86
N SER A 38 -13.06 -7.81 -7.52
CA SER A 38 -13.13 -8.40 -8.86
C SER A 38 -13.29 -7.28 -9.86
N GLN A 39 -12.33 -7.17 -10.76
CA GLN A 39 -12.38 -6.21 -11.86
C GLN A 39 -12.60 -6.95 -13.18
N THR A 40 -13.61 -6.54 -13.92
CA THR A 40 -13.84 -7.02 -15.28
C THR A 40 -13.23 -6.02 -16.24
N THR A 41 -12.16 -6.40 -16.91
CA THR A 41 -11.57 -5.58 -17.95
C THR A 41 -12.28 -5.89 -19.27
N GLU A 42 -13.09 -4.97 -19.73
CA GLU A 42 -13.66 -5.04 -21.08
C GLU A 42 -12.65 -4.42 -22.05
N THR A 43 -11.92 -5.27 -22.76
CA THR A 43 -11.12 -4.82 -23.88
C THR A 43 -12.03 -4.68 -25.10
N PRO A 44 -12.21 -3.50 -25.69
CA PRO A 44 -12.90 -3.37 -26.96
C PRO A 44 -11.99 -3.88 -28.07
N ALA A 45 -11.97 -5.19 -28.29
CA ALA A 45 -11.29 -5.78 -29.42
C ALA A 45 -12.14 -5.59 -30.68
N SER A 46 -11.78 -4.61 -31.47
CA SER A 46 -12.24 -4.50 -32.86
C SER A 46 -11.44 -5.46 -33.75
N ASN A 47 -11.84 -6.71 -33.80
CA ASN A 47 -11.44 -7.60 -34.87
C ASN A 47 -12.55 -8.63 -35.20
N PRO A 48 -12.98 -8.74 -36.47
CA PRO A 48 -14.23 -9.41 -36.82
C PRO A 48 -14.13 -10.94 -37.00
N GLN A 49 -13.25 -11.64 -36.32
CA GLN A 49 -13.23 -13.11 -36.36
C GLN A 49 -12.42 -13.67 -35.15
N GLY A 50 -13.12 -13.90 -34.08
CA GLY A 50 -12.60 -14.63 -32.93
C GLY A 50 -13.39 -14.21 -31.70
N GLU A 51 -14.26 -15.08 -31.22
CA GLU A 51 -14.99 -14.91 -29.97
C GLU A 51 -13.99 -14.90 -28.80
N THR A 52 -13.40 -13.74 -28.49
CA THR A 52 -12.61 -13.57 -27.31
C THR A 52 -13.54 -13.31 -26.14
N THR A 53 -13.82 -14.36 -25.36
CA THR A 53 -14.46 -14.19 -24.06
C THR A 53 -13.64 -13.22 -23.22
N PRO A 54 -14.25 -12.17 -22.63
CA PRO A 54 -13.52 -11.25 -21.77
C PRO A 54 -12.93 -12.04 -20.59
N VAL A 55 -11.64 -11.86 -20.36
CA VAL A 55 -10.95 -12.46 -19.22
C VAL A 55 -11.22 -11.59 -18.00
N THR A 56 -11.82 -12.17 -16.98
CA THR A 56 -12.00 -11.50 -15.70
C THR A 56 -10.78 -11.75 -14.83
N HIS A 57 -10.19 -10.69 -14.32
CA HIS A 57 -9.09 -10.73 -13.36
C HIS A 57 -9.63 -10.44 -11.95
N ASN A 58 -9.38 -11.36 -11.00
CA ASN A 58 -9.60 -11.03 -9.60
C ASN A 58 -8.33 -10.39 -9.06
N THR A 59 -8.50 -9.39 -8.22
CA THR A 59 -7.38 -8.65 -7.66
C THR A 59 -7.45 -8.60 -6.15
N THR A 60 -6.27 -8.59 -5.51
CA THR A 60 -6.15 -8.36 -4.09
C THR A 60 -5.21 -7.19 -3.87
N LEU A 61 -5.63 -6.22 -3.07
CA LEU A 61 -4.86 -5.05 -2.68
C LEU A 61 -4.71 -5.04 -1.17
N SER A 62 -3.49 -4.91 -0.69
CA SER A 62 -3.20 -4.63 0.71
C SER A 62 -2.09 -3.59 0.82
N TYR A 63 -2.09 -2.82 1.89
CA TYR A 63 -1.07 -1.80 2.10
C TYR A 63 -0.77 -1.62 3.59
N SER A 64 0.46 -1.20 3.88
CA SER A 64 0.90 -0.89 5.23
C SER A 64 0.35 0.45 5.71
N GLY A 65 0.44 0.71 7.01
CA GLY A 65 0.31 2.08 7.51
C GLY A 65 1.47 2.97 7.05
N CYS A 66 1.35 4.27 7.29
CA CYS A 66 2.43 5.23 7.04
C CYS A 66 3.69 4.87 7.81
N HIS A 67 4.82 4.76 7.13
CA HIS A 67 6.11 4.58 7.77
C HIS A 67 6.67 5.90 8.30
N SER A 68 7.12 5.92 9.53
CA SER A 68 7.74 7.09 10.18
C SER A 68 9.23 7.26 9.84
N GLY A 69 9.72 6.61 8.82
CA GLY A 69 11.10 6.65 8.37
C GLY A 69 11.21 7.31 7.01
N GLN A 70 12.04 8.36 6.91
CA GLN A 70 12.41 8.96 5.64
C GLN A 70 13.31 7.95 4.91
N ARG A 71 12.74 7.11 4.04
CA ARG A 71 13.55 6.45 3.02
C ARG A 71 13.86 7.52 1.98
N ASP A 72 15.12 7.89 1.89
CA ASP A 72 15.64 8.87 0.92
C ASP A 72 15.50 8.28 -0.50
N GLY A 73 14.40 8.59 -1.14
CA GLY A 73 14.08 8.20 -2.50
C GLY A 73 12.69 8.70 -2.86
N TYR A 74 12.54 9.24 -4.06
CA TYR A 74 11.26 9.82 -4.49
C TYR A 74 10.40 8.84 -5.30
N ASP A 75 11.01 7.79 -5.82
CA ASP A 75 10.34 6.83 -6.69
C ASP A 75 10.04 5.53 -5.95
N PRO A 76 8.89 4.90 -6.22
CA PRO A 76 8.56 3.60 -5.67
C PRO A 76 9.50 2.54 -6.24
N ILE A 77 9.82 1.54 -5.41
CA ILE A 77 10.53 0.35 -5.84
C ILE A 77 9.50 -0.73 -6.11
N VAL A 78 9.45 -1.22 -7.33
CA VAL A 78 8.49 -2.26 -7.73
C VAL A 78 9.24 -3.58 -7.91
N SER A 79 8.75 -4.62 -7.26
CA SER A 79 9.18 -5.99 -7.48
C SER A 79 7.99 -6.86 -7.88
N THR A 80 8.26 -7.84 -8.73
CA THR A 80 7.24 -8.72 -9.29
C THR A 80 7.57 -10.18 -9.01
N ASN A 81 6.54 -10.99 -8.79
CA ASN A 81 6.64 -12.44 -8.75
C ASN A 81 5.47 -13.03 -9.52
N TYR A 82 5.75 -14.02 -10.38
CA TYR A 82 4.72 -14.73 -11.13
C TYR A 82 4.74 -16.21 -10.78
N GLU A 83 3.60 -16.74 -10.38
CA GLU A 83 3.43 -18.15 -10.04
C GLU A 83 1.98 -18.60 -10.27
N ASN A 84 1.78 -19.72 -10.96
CA ASN A 84 0.47 -20.34 -11.19
C ASN A 84 -0.58 -19.39 -11.81
N GLY A 85 -0.16 -18.53 -12.74
CA GLY A 85 -1.05 -17.57 -13.38
C GLY A 85 -1.38 -16.35 -12.53
N ILE A 86 -0.72 -16.18 -11.39
CA ILE A 86 -0.87 -15.03 -10.50
C ILE A 86 0.36 -14.14 -10.60
N LEU A 87 0.16 -12.89 -10.97
CA LEU A 87 1.20 -11.86 -10.90
C LEU A 87 1.05 -11.11 -9.58
N SER A 88 2.05 -11.18 -8.73
CA SER A 88 2.15 -10.45 -7.47
C SER A 88 3.12 -9.28 -7.63
N LEU A 89 2.70 -8.10 -7.18
CA LEU A 89 3.47 -6.87 -7.18
C LEU A 89 3.69 -6.43 -5.74
N THR A 90 4.93 -6.11 -5.38
CA THR A 90 5.25 -5.38 -4.16
C THR A 90 5.80 -4.01 -4.57
N ILE A 91 5.14 -2.96 -4.12
CA ILE A 91 5.46 -1.57 -4.44
C ILE A 91 5.87 -0.91 -3.13
N GLU A 92 7.17 -0.82 -2.90
CA GLU A 92 7.72 -0.19 -1.70
C GLU A 92 7.81 1.33 -1.89
N ASN A 93 7.69 2.06 -0.79
CA ASN A 93 7.85 3.51 -0.76
C ASN A 93 6.83 4.28 -1.64
N PHE A 94 5.63 3.72 -1.79
CA PHE A 94 4.55 4.41 -2.47
C PHE A 94 4.05 5.59 -1.64
N ARG A 95 4.07 6.79 -2.20
CA ARG A 95 3.83 8.04 -1.44
C ARG A 95 2.37 8.44 -1.51
N VAL A 96 1.75 8.56 -0.35
CA VAL A 96 0.34 8.93 -0.19
C VAL A 96 0.18 10.08 0.78
N ASN A 97 -0.99 10.71 0.80
CA ASN A 97 -1.33 11.71 1.79
C ASN A 97 -1.43 11.06 3.18
N CYS A 98 -0.87 11.68 4.23
CA CYS A 98 -0.93 11.13 5.59
C CYS A 98 -2.35 11.03 6.17
N ALA A 99 -3.30 11.77 5.62
CA ALA A 99 -4.72 11.69 5.98
C ALA A 99 -5.48 10.74 5.03
N MET A 100 -4.77 9.80 4.42
CA MET A 100 -5.36 8.78 3.59
C MET A 100 -6.29 7.89 4.42
N ASP A 101 -7.49 7.68 3.90
CA ASP A 101 -8.47 6.76 4.46
C ASP A 101 -8.32 5.36 3.82
N SER A 102 -8.16 5.33 2.51
CA SER A 102 -8.03 4.08 1.75
C SER A 102 -7.27 4.29 0.46
N ILE A 103 -6.64 3.19 -0.03
CA ILE A 103 -6.12 3.06 -1.39
C ILE A 103 -7.05 2.15 -2.16
N PHE A 104 -7.36 2.49 -3.40
CA PHE A 104 -8.07 1.66 -4.34
C PHE A 104 -7.32 1.61 -5.67
N SER A 105 -7.67 0.66 -6.52
CA SER A 105 -6.98 0.44 -7.78
C SER A 105 -7.96 0.42 -8.95
N GLU A 106 -7.47 0.88 -10.09
CA GLU A 106 -8.05 0.64 -11.40
C GLU A 106 -7.02 -0.17 -12.20
N LEU A 107 -7.43 -1.33 -12.69
CA LEU A 107 -6.57 -2.23 -13.46
C LEU A 107 -7.07 -2.32 -14.90
N THR A 108 -6.15 -2.19 -15.84
CA THR A 108 -6.37 -2.55 -17.24
C THR A 108 -5.33 -3.57 -17.65
N VAL A 109 -5.78 -4.71 -18.19
CA VAL A 109 -4.90 -5.71 -18.78
C VAL A 109 -5.31 -5.85 -20.25
N ASP A 110 -4.41 -5.45 -21.15
CA ASP A 110 -4.63 -5.52 -22.59
C ASP A 110 -3.41 -6.15 -23.27
N ASN A 111 -3.63 -7.25 -23.99
CA ASN A 111 -2.62 -7.99 -24.74
C ASN A 111 -1.26 -8.13 -24.03
N GLN A 112 -0.42 -7.11 -24.09
CA GLN A 112 0.95 -7.06 -23.56
C GLN A 112 1.16 -5.90 -22.57
N THR A 113 0.09 -5.26 -22.11
CA THR A 113 0.17 -4.16 -21.16
C THR A 113 -0.63 -4.48 -19.92
N ILE A 114 -0.03 -4.24 -18.75
CA ILE A 114 -0.68 -4.26 -17.46
C ILE A 114 -0.56 -2.84 -16.88
N ASP A 115 -1.65 -2.09 -16.87
CA ASP A 115 -1.71 -0.72 -16.35
C ASP A 115 -2.47 -0.70 -15.02
N LEU A 116 -1.75 -0.50 -13.94
CA LEU A 116 -2.26 -0.42 -12.57
C LEU A 116 -2.24 1.02 -12.11
N ASN A 117 -3.41 1.63 -11.94
CA ASN A 117 -3.56 2.97 -11.42
C ASN A 117 -4.03 2.92 -9.97
N LEU A 118 -3.16 3.28 -9.05
CA LEU A 118 -3.46 3.37 -7.62
C LEU A 118 -3.94 4.79 -7.32
N LYS A 119 -5.05 4.88 -6.63
CA LYS A 119 -5.67 6.14 -6.20
C LYS A 119 -5.90 6.09 -4.70
N GLU A 120 -5.83 7.23 -4.05
CA GLU A 120 -6.14 7.35 -2.63
C GLU A 120 -7.42 8.14 -2.41
N ASN A 121 -8.19 7.71 -1.42
CA ASN A 121 -9.23 8.54 -0.83
C ASN A 121 -8.63 9.20 0.41
N SER A 122 -8.46 10.51 0.36
CA SER A 122 -7.79 11.25 1.44
C SER A 122 -8.47 12.56 1.73
N TYR A 123 -8.39 12.97 2.99
CA TYR A 123 -8.68 14.34 3.39
C TYR A 123 -7.45 15.21 3.12
N ALA A 124 -7.65 16.48 2.78
CA ALA A 124 -6.54 17.38 2.53
C ALA A 124 -5.67 17.56 3.76
N ALA A 125 -4.45 17.05 3.72
CA ALA A 125 -3.40 17.29 4.71
C ALA A 125 -2.12 17.70 4.00
N ASN A 126 -1.34 18.58 4.64
CA ASN A 126 -0.07 19.07 4.10
C ASN A 126 1.08 18.12 4.45
N CYS A 127 0.86 16.82 4.42
CA CYS A 127 1.90 15.83 4.65
C CYS A 127 1.76 14.65 3.69
N ILE A 128 2.89 14.05 3.37
CA ILE A 128 2.99 12.86 2.54
C ILE A 128 3.79 11.83 3.32
N CYS A 129 3.37 10.58 3.29
CA CYS A 129 4.08 9.48 3.91
C CYS A 129 4.24 8.31 2.93
N PRO A 130 5.32 7.52 3.05
CA PRO A 130 5.48 6.30 2.30
C PRO A 130 4.64 5.17 2.93
N VAL A 131 4.09 4.31 2.07
CA VAL A 131 3.45 3.05 2.41
C VAL A 131 3.99 1.97 1.49
N ASP A 132 3.92 0.71 1.91
CA ASP A 132 4.21 -0.42 1.04
C ASP A 132 2.88 -1.02 0.59
N VAL A 133 2.75 -1.25 -0.72
CA VAL A 133 1.54 -1.80 -1.34
C VAL A 133 1.85 -3.18 -1.90
N ASN A 134 1.03 -4.17 -1.56
CA ASN A 134 1.04 -5.49 -2.18
C ASN A 134 -0.22 -5.62 -3.03
N TYR A 135 -0.02 -6.01 -4.27
CA TYR A 135 -1.10 -6.17 -5.25
C TYR A 135 -0.95 -7.51 -5.96
N SER A 136 -2.03 -8.25 -6.12
CA SER A 136 -2.01 -9.47 -6.92
C SER A 136 -3.12 -9.47 -7.96
N ILE A 137 -2.82 -10.08 -9.11
CA ILE A 137 -3.70 -10.18 -10.27
C ILE A 137 -3.71 -11.64 -10.69
N ASP A 138 -4.88 -12.27 -10.73
CA ASP A 138 -5.02 -13.63 -11.23
C ASP A 138 -5.27 -13.67 -12.75
N ASN A 139 -5.23 -14.87 -13.32
CA ASN A 139 -5.48 -15.15 -14.73
C ASN A 139 -4.54 -14.39 -15.69
N ILE A 140 -3.34 -14.03 -15.25
CA ILE A 140 -2.29 -13.53 -16.13
C ILE A 140 -1.67 -14.72 -16.88
N LYS A 141 -1.60 -14.64 -18.19
CA LYS A 141 -0.93 -15.67 -19.01
C LYS A 141 0.58 -15.50 -18.93
N ALA A 142 1.31 -16.60 -19.07
CA ALA A 142 2.75 -16.52 -19.26
C ALA A 142 3.07 -15.71 -20.52
N GLY A 143 4.06 -14.81 -20.42
CA GLY A 143 4.43 -13.92 -21.50
C GLY A 143 5.18 -12.69 -21.02
N THR A 144 5.50 -11.81 -21.95
CA THR A 144 6.15 -10.54 -21.67
C THR A 144 5.11 -9.42 -21.70
N TYR A 145 5.15 -8.56 -20.70
CA TYR A 145 4.23 -7.45 -20.52
C TYR A 145 4.97 -6.16 -20.22
N GLU A 146 4.44 -5.05 -20.70
CA GLU A 146 4.78 -3.73 -20.20
C GLU A 146 3.95 -3.46 -18.95
N LEU A 147 4.61 -3.40 -17.78
CA LEU A 147 3.98 -3.04 -16.52
C LEU A 147 4.07 -1.55 -16.29
N ILE A 148 2.91 -0.91 -16.14
CA ILE A 148 2.78 0.51 -15.82
C ILE A 148 2.11 0.63 -14.45
N VAL A 149 2.76 1.31 -13.51
CA VAL A 149 2.17 1.67 -12.22
C VAL A 149 1.98 3.18 -12.16
N ARG A 150 0.73 3.59 -11.91
CA ARG A 150 0.36 5.00 -11.77
C ARG A 150 -0.07 5.33 -10.37
N HIS A 151 0.06 6.59 -10.03
CA HIS A 151 -0.58 7.22 -8.87
C HIS A 151 -1.42 8.39 -9.34
N ALA A 152 -2.74 8.30 -9.18
CA ALA A 152 -3.68 9.34 -9.63
C ALA A 152 -3.39 9.77 -11.08
N ASP A 153 -3.31 8.79 -11.99
CA ASP A 153 -3.06 8.93 -13.44
C ASP A 153 -1.62 9.34 -13.83
N ILE A 154 -0.73 9.59 -12.86
CA ILE A 154 0.67 9.92 -13.12
C ILE A 154 1.52 8.65 -13.07
N ILE A 155 2.27 8.36 -14.14
CA ILE A 155 3.19 7.22 -14.19
C ILE A 155 4.28 7.39 -13.13
N LYS A 156 4.44 6.35 -12.30
CA LYS A 156 5.46 6.25 -11.27
C LYS A 156 6.49 5.17 -11.56
N TYR A 157 6.10 4.18 -12.35
CA TYR A 157 6.96 3.08 -12.76
C TYR A 157 6.48 2.55 -14.10
N GLN A 158 7.41 2.17 -14.98
CA GLN A 158 7.12 1.57 -16.29
C GLN A 158 8.31 0.74 -16.71
N GLU A 159 8.12 -0.56 -16.79
CA GLU A 159 9.16 -1.50 -17.22
C GLU A 159 8.55 -2.73 -17.91
N GLU A 160 9.35 -3.39 -18.75
CA GLU A 160 9.01 -4.69 -19.29
C GLU A 160 9.27 -5.78 -18.25
N ILE A 161 8.27 -6.63 -18.03
CA ILE A 161 8.34 -7.77 -17.11
C ILE A 161 8.08 -9.07 -17.86
N THR A 162 8.69 -10.16 -17.39
CA THR A 162 8.45 -11.49 -17.91
C THR A 162 7.72 -12.35 -16.88
N CYS A 163 6.55 -12.85 -17.26
CA CYS A 163 5.74 -13.80 -16.49
C CYS A 163 6.05 -15.21 -16.99
N GLU A 164 6.91 -15.93 -16.28
CA GLU A 164 7.29 -17.30 -16.63
C GLU A 164 7.09 -18.21 -15.42
N GLU A 165 6.51 -19.39 -15.65
CA GLU A 165 6.39 -20.41 -14.63
C GLU A 165 7.79 -20.90 -14.25
N VAL A 166 8.13 -20.77 -12.97
CA VAL A 166 9.36 -21.35 -12.44
C VAL A 166 9.20 -22.87 -12.40
N ASN A 167 9.74 -23.57 -13.40
CA ASN A 167 9.83 -25.01 -13.38
C ASN A 167 10.72 -25.44 -12.21
N ARG A 168 10.15 -25.60 -11.03
CA ARG A 168 10.81 -26.28 -9.92
C ARG A 168 10.88 -27.76 -10.30
N LEU A 169 12.00 -28.16 -10.94
CA LEU A 169 12.33 -29.56 -11.07
C LEU A 169 12.26 -30.17 -9.67
N GLN A 170 11.22 -30.95 -9.41
CA GLN A 170 11.16 -31.73 -8.19
C GLN A 170 12.38 -32.65 -8.17
N PRO A 171 13.17 -32.69 -7.08
CA PRO A 171 14.20 -33.66 -6.98
C PRO A 171 13.52 -35.05 -7.02
N VAL A 172 13.86 -35.85 -8.04
CA VAL A 172 13.43 -37.23 -8.12
C VAL A 172 14.13 -37.95 -6.98
N LEU A 173 13.36 -38.33 -5.96
CA LEU A 173 13.82 -39.18 -4.85
C LEU A 173 13.98 -40.63 -5.32
#